data_c9fe6b65f270a25f85cfdbdc2fdd6e4f
#
_entry.id   c9fe6b65f270a25f85cfdbdc2fdd6e4f
#
_cell.length_a   1.000
_cell.length_b   1.000
_cell.length_c   1.000
_cell.angle_alpha   90.00
_cell.angle_beta   90.00
_cell.angle_gamma   90.00
#
_symmetry.space_group_name_H-M   'P 1'
#
loop_
_entity.id
_entity.type
_entity.pdbx_description
1 polymer ?
#
loop_
_entity_poly.entity_id
_entity_poly.type
_entity_poly.pdbx_seq_one_letter_code
_entity_poly.pdbx_strand_id
1 'polypeptide(L)'
;RVYEIGRVFRNEGVDTRHNPEFTLMELYQAYTDYEGMMELTESMFRYLAEKVCGSAVISYNGTVIDMAKPFERISMIDAVKKYAGVDFAEVKTDEEAKALADEHHVEYEERHKKGDILNLFFDEFCEEKMIQPTFVTDHPIEISPLTKKNPEDPNYVERFELYVYGREMCNAYSELNDPIDQRERFAAQEEAFAAGDEEANHTDEDFLNALEIGMPPTGGIGYGIDRLVMLLTDAQAIRDVLLFPTMKSLDLSLIHI
;
A
#
# COMPACT_ATOMS: atom_id res chain seq x y z
N ARG A 1 15.68 -14.95 -6.07
CA ARG A 1 14.79 -14.62 -4.96
C ARG A 1 15.62 -14.12 -3.79
N VAL A 2 15.29 -12.97 -3.30
CA VAL A 2 15.93 -12.37 -2.12
C VAL A 2 14.85 -11.86 -1.19
N TYR A 3 15.15 -11.77 0.10
CA TYR A 3 14.28 -11.12 1.08
C TYR A 3 15.11 -10.51 2.20
N GLU A 4 14.55 -9.51 2.83
CA GLU A 4 15.07 -8.88 4.04
C GLU A 4 13.92 -8.71 5.04
N ILE A 5 14.19 -8.93 6.33
CA ILE A 5 13.29 -8.59 7.43
C ILE A 5 14.05 -7.65 8.33
N GLY A 6 13.56 -6.44 8.47
CA GLY A 6 14.25 -5.41 9.22
C GLY A 6 13.30 -4.39 9.84
N ARG A 7 13.87 -3.56 10.72
CA ARG A 7 13.17 -2.41 11.27
C ARG A 7 13.33 -1.22 10.33
N VAL A 8 12.23 -0.56 10.07
CA VAL A 8 12.17 0.65 9.26
C VAL A 8 11.61 1.80 10.09
N PHE A 9 11.94 3.02 9.67
CA PHE A 9 11.54 4.24 10.34
C PHE A 9 10.82 5.14 9.37
N ARG A 10 9.63 5.64 9.79
CA ARG A 10 8.87 6.64 9.06
C ARG A 10 8.44 7.75 10.01
N ASN A 11 8.39 8.98 9.51
CA ASN A 11 7.91 10.13 10.27
C ASN A 11 6.38 10.11 10.37
N GLU A 12 5.85 9.08 11.02
CA GLU A 12 4.42 8.89 11.22
C GLU A 12 4.02 9.22 12.66
N GLY A 13 2.74 9.55 12.85
CA GLY A 13 2.17 9.72 14.19
C GLY A 13 2.14 8.39 14.97
N VAL A 14 1.97 8.48 16.28
CA VAL A 14 1.76 7.32 17.17
C VAL A 14 0.27 7.16 17.42
N ASP A 15 -0.32 6.10 16.87
CA ASP A 15 -1.72 5.73 17.09
C ASP A 15 -1.88 4.21 17.32
N THR A 16 -3.06 3.68 17.17
CA THR A 16 -3.32 2.23 17.32
C THR A 16 -2.84 1.40 16.14
N ARG A 17 -2.59 2.02 14.99
CA ARG A 17 -2.22 1.37 13.71
C ARG A 17 -0.76 1.66 13.32
N HIS A 18 -0.20 2.79 13.78
CA HIS A 18 1.10 3.29 13.37
C HIS A 18 2.06 3.47 14.55
N ASN A 19 3.31 3.15 14.30
CA ASN A 19 4.45 3.43 15.18
C ASN A 19 5.62 3.87 14.31
N PRO A 20 6.39 4.92 14.69
CA PRO A 20 7.50 5.44 13.87
C PRO A 20 8.58 4.41 13.55
N GLU A 21 8.74 3.40 14.38
CA GLU A 21 9.59 2.23 14.16
C GLU A 21 8.70 0.99 14.05
N PHE A 22 8.81 0.25 12.95
CA PHE A 22 8.03 -0.96 12.70
C PHE A 22 8.85 -1.97 11.89
N THR A 23 8.38 -3.21 11.82
CA THR A 23 9.06 -4.28 11.09
C THR A 23 8.44 -4.48 9.72
N LEU A 24 9.27 -4.41 8.69
CA LEU A 24 8.90 -4.71 7.31
C LEU A 24 9.65 -5.95 6.83
N MET A 25 8.99 -6.79 6.06
CA MET A 25 9.65 -7.80 5.24
C MET A 25 9.49 -7.39 3.79
N GLU A 26 10.61 -7.18 3.12
CA GLU A 26 10.66 -6.96 1.68
C GLU A 26 11.22 -8.20 0.98
N LEU A 27 10.65 -8.56 -0.14
CA LEU A 27 11.18 -9.61 -1.00
C LEU A 27 11.02 -9.27 -2.47
N TYR A 28 11.95 -9.79 -3.25
CA TYR A 28 12.00 -9.62 -4.70
C TYR A 28 12.25 -10.96 -5.38
N GLN A 29 11.54 -11.19 -6.47
CA GLN A 29 11.71 -12.39 -7.28
C GLN A 29 11.83 -12.02 -8.76
N ALA A 30 12.98 -12.39 -9.36
CA ALA A 30 13.15 -12.26 -10.80
C ALA A 30 12.27 -13.25 -11.57
N TYR A 31 11.87 -12.85 -12.78
CA TYR A 31 11.04 -13.62 -13.72
C TYR A 31 9.64 -13.94 -13.17
N THR A 32 9.07 -12.98 -12.45
CA THR A 32 7.69 -12.95 -12.03
C THR A 32 7.16 -11.52 -12.12
N ASP A 33 5.89 -11.35 -11.82
CA ASP A 33 5.14 -10.10 -11.85
C ASP A 33 4.28 -9.95 -10.60
N TYR A 34 3.43 -8.92 -10.56
CA TYR A 34 2.53 -8.66 -9.44
C TYR A 34 1.49 -9.78 -9.22
N GLU A 35 1.07 -10.50 -10.28
CA GLU A 35 0.16 -11.64 -10.14
C GLU A 35 0.84 -12.80 -9.40
N GLY A 36 2.09 -13.11 -9.73
CA GLY A 36 2.90 -14.08 -8.99
C GLY A 36 3.12 -13.68 -7.53
N MET A 37 3.19 -12.36 -7.25
CA MET A 37 3.22 -11.85 -5.86
C MET A 37 1.88 -12.02 -5.16
N MET A 38 0.72 -11.88 -5.83
CA MET A 38 -0.60 -12.20 -5.26
C MET A 38 -0.70 -13.68 -4.86
N GLU A 39 -0.29 -14.60 -5.74
CA GLU A 39 -0.28 -16.04 -5.44
C GLU A 39 0.61 -16.39 -4.25
N LEU A 40 1.81 -15.80 -4.19
CA LEU A 40 2.73 -15.96 -3.07
C LEU A 40 2.08 -15.45 -1.77
N THR A 41 1.48 -14.27 -1.80
CA THR A 41 0.85 -13.64 -0.65
C THR A 41 -0.32 -14.47 -0.12
N GLU A 42 -1.22 -14.90 -0.98
CA GLU A 42 -2.37 -15.74 -0.60
C GLU A 42 -1.89 -17.05 0.04
N SER A 43 -0.90 -17.71 -0.57
CA SER A 43 -0.36 -18.96 -0.03
C SER A 43 0.36 -18.76 1.31
N MET A 44 1.10 -17.67 1.47
CA MET A 44 1.81 -17.33 2.71
C MET A 44 0.85 -17.04 3.85
N PHE A 45 -0.15 -16.18 3.63
CA PHE A 45 -1.14 -15.84 4.66
C PHE A 45 -1.91 -17.09 5.14
N ARG A 46 -2.37 -17.92 4.19
CA ARG A 46 -3.02 -19.21 4.51
C ARG A 46 -2.11 -20.12 5.32
N TYR A 47 -0.87 -20.31 4.87
CA TYR A 47 0.11 -21.14 5.56
C TYR A 47 0.39 -20.65 6.98
N LEU A 48 0.58 -19.33 7.17
CA LEU A 48 0.86 -18.75 8.49
C LEU A 48 -0.34 -18.89 9.42
N ALA A 49 -1.56 -18.62 8.94
CA ALA A 49 -2.77 -18.83 9.73
C ALA A 49 -2.92 -20.29 10.19
N GLU A 50 -2.71 -21.24 9.30
CA GLU A 50 -2.74 -22.68 9.64
C GLU A 50 -1.66 -23.05 10.66
N LYS A 51 -0.44 -22.53 10.50
CA LYS A 51 0.70 -22.86 11.39
C LYS A 51 0.61 -22.21 12.75
N VAL A 52 0.17 -20.98 12.84
CA VAL A 52 0.14 -20.17 14.06
C VAL A 52 -1.18 -20.37 14.82
N CYS A 53 -2.31 -20.33 14.10
CA CYS A 53 -3.64 -20.37 14.69
C CYS A 53 -4.29 -21.76 14.61
N GLY A 54 -3.69 -22.69 13.85
CA GLY A 54 -4.23 -24.04 13.64
C GLY A 54 -5.36 -24.12 12.61
N SER A 55 -5.70 -23.02 11.95
CA SER A 55 -6.77 -22.92 10.95
C SER A 55 -6.51 -21.76 10.00
N ALA A 56 -6.86 -21.91 8.72
CA ALA A 56 -6.90 -20.79 7.76
C ALA A 56 -8.13 -19.87 7.96
N VAL A 57 -9.08 -20.27 8.81
CA VAL A 57 -10.20 -19.42 9.23
C VAL A 57 -9.95 -19.00 10.67
N ILE A 58 -9.76 -17.70 10.86
CA ILE A 58 -9.42 -17.11 12.17
C ILE A 58 -10.49 -16.13 12.63
N SER A 59 -10.47 -15.76 13.90
CA SER A 59 -11.27 -14.66 14.43
C SER A 59 -10.35 -13.47 14.71
N TYR A 60 -10.72 -12.29 14.24
CA TYR A 60 -10.05 -11.04 14.55
C TYR A 60 -11.08 -10.01 15.00
N ASN A 61 -10.93 -9.52 16.23
CA ASN A 61 -11.88 -8.60 16.88
C ASN A 61 -13.34 -9.10 16.79
N GLY A 62 -13.55 -10.40 17.00
CA GLY A 62 -14.87 -11.03 16.91
C GLY A 62 -15.42 -11.26 15.49
N THR A 63 -14.68 -10.84 14.47
CA THR A 63 -15.03 -11.02 13.05
C THR A 63 -14.30 -12.23 12.48
N VAL A 64 -15.02 -13.08 11.75
CA VAL A 64 -14.42 -14.24 11.07
C VAL A 64 -13.69 -13.76 9.80
N ILE A 65 -12.42 -14.08 9.72
CA ILE A 65 -11.55 -13.85 8.53
C ILE A 65 -11.24 -15.20 7.91
N ASP A 66 -11.67 -15.40 6.68
CA ASP A 66 -11.58 -16.69 5.96
C ASP A 66 -10.47 -16.64 4.89
N MET A 67 -9.27 -17.07 5.27
CA MET A 67 -8.12 -17.20 4.36
C MET A 67 -8.08 -18.54 3.62
N ALA A 68 -9.04 -19.45 3.88
CA ALA A 68 -9.13 -20.73 3.16
C ALA A 68 -9.69 -20.56 1.75
N LYS A 69 -10.50 -19.52 1.52
CA LYS A 69 -11.04 -19.17 0.22
C LYS A 69 -10.02 -18.38 -0.61
N PRO A 70 -10.15 -18.34 -1.95
CA PRO A 70 -9.44 -17.38 -2.77
C PRO A 70 -9.73 -15.94 -2.30
N PHE A 71 -8.69 -15.12 -2.24
CA PHE A 71 -8.84 -13.72 -1.88
C PHE A 71 -9.57 -12.97 -3.00
N GLU A 72 -10.43 -12.02 -2.62
CA GLU A 72 -11.11 -11.16 -3.58
C GLU A 72 -10.08 -10.30 -4.34
N ARG A 73 -10.33 -10.05 -5.62
CA ARG A 73 -9.56 -9.11 -6.45
C ARG A 73 -10.52 -8.06 -6.98
N ILE A 74 -10.20 -6.80 -6.76
CA ILE A 74 -11.02 -5.67 -7.22
C ILE A 74 -10.09 -4.54 -7.66
N SER A 75 -10.40 -3.90 -8.79
CA SER A 75 -9.67 -2.70 -9.18
C SER A 75 -10.03 -1.51 -8.27
N MET A 76 -9.13 -0.55 -8.12
CA MET A 76 -9.41 0.65 -7.31
C MET A 76 -10.65 1.40 -7.83
N ILE A 77 -10.80 1.50 -9.16
CA ILE A 77 -12.00 2.11 -9.78
C ILE A 77 -13.27 1.36 -9.39
N ASP A 78 -13.26 0.02 -9.49
CA ASP A 78 -14.44 -0.78 -9.17
C ASP A 78 -14.75 -0.73 -7.68
N ALA A 79 -13.73 -0.64 -6.82
CA ALA A 79 -13.91 -0.44 -5.39
C ALA A 79 -14.60 0.89 -5.10
N VAL A 80 -14.13 1.99 -5.68
CA VAL A 80 -14.73 3.32 -5.52
C VAL A 80 -16.14 3.34 -6.09
N LYS A 81 -16.37 2.74 -7.25
CA LYS A 81 -17.72 2.60 -7.83
C LYS A 81 -18.66 1.82 -6.90
N LYS A 82 -18.18 0.72 -6.30
CA LYS A 82 -18.96 -0.15 -5.42
C LYS A 82 -19.32 0.53 -4.10
N TYR A 83 -18.41 1.27 -3.49
CA TYR A 83 -18.54 1.77 -2.12
C TYR A 83 -18.85 3.27 -2.02
N ALA A 84 -18.32 4.09 -2.92
CA ALA A 84 -18.63 5.52 -3.00
C ALA A 84 -19.75 5.84 -4.00
N GLY A 85 -20.07 4.91 -4.91
CA GLY A 85 -21.08 5.13 -5.97
C GLY A 85 -20.61 6.03 -7.11
N VAL A 86 -19.30 6.32 -7.20
CA VAL A 86 -18.69 7.21 -8.21
C VAL A 86 -17.91 6.38 -9.21
N ASP A 87 -18.19 6.58 -10.50
CA ASP A 87 -17.53 5.87 -11.61
C ASP A 87 -16.37 6.70 -12.19
N PHE A 88 -15.15 6.47 -11.69
CA PHE A 88 -13.97 7.15 -12.20
C PHE A 88 -13.58 6.79 -13.65
N ALA A 89 -14.14 5.74 -14.22
CA ALA A 89 -13.97 5.45 -15.65
C ALA A 89 -14.60 6.52 -16.55
N GLU A 90 -15.65 7.21 -16.08
CA GLU A 90 -16.32 8.30 -16.78
C GLU A 90 -15.61 9.65 -16.59
N VAL A 91 -14.74 9.80 -15.59
CA VAL A 91 -13.98 11.04 -15.30
C VAL A 91 -12.83 11.17 -16.29
N LYS A 92 -12.73 12.32 -16.97
CA LYS A 92 -11.75 12.52 -18.05
C LYS A 92 -10.65 13.52 -17.73
N THR A 93 -10.91 14.46 -16.83
CA THR A 93 -9.96 15.53 -16.48
C THR A 93 -9.76 15.65 -14.98
N ASP A 94 -8.69 16.34 -14.58
CA ASP A 94 -8.40 16.65 -13.18
C ASP A 94 -9.48 17.55 -12.57
N GLU A 95 -10.03 18.50 -13.37
CA GLU A 95 -11.09 19.39 -12.93
C GLU A 95 -12.39 18.63 -12.63
N GLU A 96 -12.74 17.64 -13.48
CA GLU A 96 -13.90 16.76 -13.23
C GLU A 96 -13.69 15.94 -11.95
N ALA A 97 -12.48 15.43 -11.70
CA ALA A 97 -12.15 14.69 -10.48
C ALA A 97 -12.27 15.59 -9.24
N LYS A 98 -11.72 16.81 -9.29
CA LYS A 98 -11.83 17.81 -8.22
C LYS A 98 -13.27 18.21 -7.94
N ALA A 99 -14.09 18.38 -8.98
CA ALA A 99 -15.50 18.69 -8.82
C ALA A 99 -16.28 17.56 -8.11
N LEU A 100 -15.92 16.29 -8.38
CA LEU A 100 -16.46 15.14 -7.64
C LEU A 100 -15.98 15.12 -6.18
N ALA A 101 -14.72 15.45 -5.93
CA ALA A 101 -14.20 15.56 -4.57
C ALA A 101 -14.96 16.63 -3.75
N ASP A 102 -15.22 17.79 -4.35
CA ASP A 102 -16.04 18.85 -3.74
C ASP A 102 -17.47 18.36 -3.43
N GLU A 103 -18.11 17.67 -4.39
CA GLU A 103 -19.48 17.12 -4.23
C GLU A 103 -19.56 16.10 -3.09
N HIS A 104 -18.52 15.26 -2.95
CA HIS A 104 -18.46 14.20 -1.95
C HIS A 104 -17.74 14.60 -0.67
N HIS A 105 -17.31 15.87 -0.54
CA HIS A 105 -16.60 16.42 0.62
C HIS A 105 -15.26 15.71 0.91
N VAL A 106 -14.58 15.22 -0.13
CA VAL A 106 -13.23 14.67 -0.05
C VAL A 106 -12.24 15.83 -0.09
N GLU A 107 -11.40 15.95 0.93
CA GLU A 107 -10.38 16.99 0.98
C GLU A 107 -9.23 16.67 0.01
N TYR A 108 -8.78 17.66 -0.75
CA TYR A 108 -7.65 17.52 -1.69
C TYR A 108 -6.80 18.78 -1.73
N GLU A 109 -5.60 18.67 -2.27
CA GLU A 109 -4.73 19.79 -2.54
C GLU A 109 -4.80 20.20 -4.01
N GLU A 110 -4.52 21.50 -4.30
CA GLU A 110 -4.61 22.04 -5.67
C GLU A 110 -3.73 21.30 -6.69
N ARG A 111 -2.59 20.77 -6.23
CA ARG A 111 -1.67 19.98 -7.06
C ARG A 111 -2.18 18.59 -7.44
N HIS A 112 -3.18 18.07 -6.74
CA HIS A 112 -3.68 16.72 -7.00
C HIS A 112 -4.31 16.60 -8.39
N LYS A 113 -3.97 15.49 -9.06
CA LYS A 113 -4.49 15.07 -10.35
C LYS A 113 -5.61 14.03 -10.16
N LYS A 114 -6.20 13.60 -11.25
CA LYS A 114 -7.29 12.60 -11.24
C LYS A 114 -6.92 11.33 -10.46
N GLY A 115 -5.69 10.81 -10.64
CA GLY A 115 -5.25 9.60 -9.96
C GLY A 115 -5.11 9.78 -8.45
N ASP A 116 -4.59 10.94 -8.01
CA ASP A 116 -4.52 11.28 -6.58
C ASP A 116 -5.92 11.35 -5.96
N ILE A 117 -6.86 12.00 -6.66
CA ILE A 117 -8.27 12.12 -6.22
C ILE A 117 -8.94 10.73 -6.14
N LEU A 118 -8.69 9.85 -7.12
CA LEU A 118 -9.20 8.47 -7.06
C LEU A 118 -8.70 7.74 -5.80
N ASN A 119 -7.42 7.92 -5.45
CA ASN A 119 -6.85 7.33 -4.23
C ASN A 119 -7.52 7.91 -2.98
N LEU A 120 -7.72 9.23 -2.90
CA LEU A 120 -8.41 9.87 -1.76
C LEU A 120 -9.85 9.34 -1.60
N PHE A 121 -10.57 9.08 -2.70
CA PHE A 121 -11.87 8.42 -2.64
C PHE A 121 -11.79 6.99 -2.12
N PHE A 122 -10.74 6.26 -2.51
CA PHE A 122 -10.53 4.91 -2.01
C PHE A 122 -10.26 4.91 -0.50
N ASP A 123 -9.38 5.78 -0.03
CA ASP A 123 -9.03 5.90 1.39
C ASP A 123 -10.27 6.25 2.25
N GLU A 124 -11.08 7.22 1.80
CA GLU A 124 -12.25 7.69 2.53
C GLU A 124 -13.41 6.68 2.56
N PHE A 125 -13.70 6.02 1.42
CA PHE A 125 -14.94 5.25 1.28
C PHE A 125 -14.77 3.73 1.22
N CYS A 126 -13.56 3.24 0.88
CA CYS A 126 -13.36 1.84 0.51
C CYS A 126 -12.51 1.06 1.51
N GLU A 127 -11.41 1.63 2.03
CA GLU A 127 -10.44 0.93 2.85
C GLU A 127 -11.10 0.17 4.00
N GLU A 128 -11.90 0.87 4.81
CA GLU A 128 -12.58 0.27 5.98
C GLU A 128 -13.64 -0.79 5.63
N LYS A 129 -14.05 -0.90 4.36
CA LYS A 129 -15.01 -1.89 3.88
C LYS A 129 -14.34 -3.23 3.48
N MET A 130 -13.02 -3.26 3.36
CA MET A 130 -12.25 -4.45 2.99
C MET A 130 -12.06 -5.37 4.19
N ILE A 131 -13.14 -6.05 4.63
CA ILE A 131 -13.12 -6.90 5.83
C ILE A 131 -12.45 -8.24 5.55
N GLN A 132 -12.84 -8.94 4.48
CA GLN A 132 -12.21 -10.17 4.05
C GLN A 132 -10.95 -9.88 3.23
N PRO A 133 -9.98 -10.82 3.16
CA PRO A 133 -8.77 -10.61 2.38
C PRO A 133 -9.09 -10.20 0.94
N THR A 134 -8.70 -8.99 0.55
CA THR A 134 -9.03 -8.39 -0.74
C THR A 134 -7.79 -7.72 -1.33
N PHE A 135 -7.39 -8.15 -2.52
CA PHE A 135 -6.40 -7.46 -3.33
C PHE A 135 -7.07 -6.29 -4.08
N VAL A 136 -6.58 -5.10 -3.84
CA VAL A 136 -6.94 -3.90 -4.62
C VAL A 136 -5.88 -3.70 -5.68
N THR A 137 -6.28 -3.72 -6.96
CA THR A 137 -5.39 -3.63 -8.12
C THR A 137 -5.59 -2.34 -8.90
N ASP A 138 -4.80 -2.14 -9.95
CA ASP A 138 -4.93 -1.01 -10.88
C ASP A 138 -4.85 0.35 -10.18
N HIS A 139 -3.81 0.52 -9.37
CA HIS A 139 -3.49 1.80 -8.75
C HIS A 139 -3.11 2.84 -9.80
N PRO A 140 -3.47 4.13 -9.58
CA PRO A 140 -3.09 5.21 -10.48
C PRO A 140 -1.57 5.37 -10.63
N ILE A 141 -1.17 5.81 -11.81
CA ILE A 141 0.24 6.04 -12.13
C ILE A 141 0.83 7.17 -11.28
N GLU A 142 0.04 8.18 -10.92
CA GLU A 142 0.44 9.35 -10.16
C GLU A 142 1.04 8.97 -8.80
N ILE A 143 0.45 7.98 -8.14
CA ILE A 143 0.85 7.51 -6.80
C ILE A 143 1.79 6.30 -6.82
N SER A 144 2.35 5.93 -7.99
CA SER A 144 3.10 4.67 -8.16
C SER A 144 4.37 4.86 -9.00
N PRO A 145 5.35 5.67 -8.52
CA PRO A 145 6.49 6.12 -9.34
C PRO A 145 7.51 5.03 -9.72
N LEU A 146 7.50 3.87 -9.03
CA LEU A 146 8.47 2.79 -9.20
C LEU A 146 7.85 1.53 -9.85
N THR A 147 6.62 1.64 -10.32
CA THR A 147 5.84 0.50 -10.78
C THR A 147 5.66 0.51 -12.29
N LYS A 148 5.68 -0.67 -12.88
CA LYS A 148 5.44 -0.89 -14.30
C LYS A 148 4.02 -0.53 -14.68
N LYS A 149 3.86 0.19 -15.81
CA LYS A 149 2.54 0.52 -16.36
C LYS A 149 1.74 -0.73 -16.72
N ASN A 150 0.43 -0.69 -16.49
CA ASN A 150 -0.47 -1.69 -17.02
C ASN A 150 -0.46 -1.59 -18.56
N PRO A 151 -0.20 -2.70 -19.29
CA PRO A 151 -0.11 -2.66 -20.75
C PRO A 151 -1.47 -2.38 -21.45
N GLU A 152 -2.58 -2.61 -20.78
CA GLU A 152 -3.92 -2.37 -21.32
C GLU A 152 -4.37 -0.92 -21.12
N ASP A 153 -4.01 -0.31 -19.97
CA ASP A 153 -4.28 1.10 -19.68
C ASP A 153 -3.10 1.73 -18.93
N PRO A 154 -2.26 2.54 -19.59
CA PRO A 154 -1.06 3.13 -19.00
C PRO A 154 -1.33 4.23 -17.95
N ASN A 155 -2.59 4.60 -17.70
CA ASN A 155 -2.95 5.46 -16.57
C ASN A 155 -2.92 4.70 -15.23
N TYR A 156 -2.88 3.39 -15.29
CA TYR A 156 -2.77 2.49 -14.14
C TYR A 156 -1.49 1.69 -14.20
N VAL A 157 -1.15 1.05 -13.09
CA VAL A 157 0.08 0.28 -12.94
C VAL A 157 -0.20 -1.14 -12.45
N GLU A 158 0.73 -2.05 -12.71
CA GLU A 158 0.75 -3.42 -12.22
C GLU A 158 1.12 -3.47 -10.73
N ARG A 159 0.21 -2.99 -9.87
CA ARG A 159 0.35 -2.89 -8.42
C ARG A 159 -0.88 -3.46 -7.75
N PHE A 160 -0.67 -4.04 -6.58
CA PHE A 160 -1.75 -4.32 -5.66
C PHE A 160 -1.37 -3.97 -4.22
N GLU A 161 -2.39 -3.70 -3.44
CA GLU A 161 -2.34 -3.72 -1.99
C GLU A 161 -3.31 -4.79 -1.47
N LEU A 162 -2.89 -5.54 -0.43
CA LEU A 162 -3.77 -6.47 0.25
C LEU A 162 -4.39 -5.80 1.46
N TYR A 163 -5.69 -5.77 1.52
CA TYR A 163 -6.45 -5.31 2.68
C TYR A 163 -7.09 -6.47 3.43
N VAL A 164 -7.01 -6.44 4.76
CA VAL A 164 -7.73 -7.35 5.65
C VAL A 164 -8.21 -6.57 6.85
N TYR A 165 -9.49 -6.65 7.13
CA TYR A 165 -10.13 -5.92 8.24
C TYR A 165 -9.90 -4.41 8.18
N GLY A 166 -10.02 -3.81 7.00
CA GLY A 166 -9.81 -2.38 6.75
C GLY A 166 -8.38 -1.91 7.04
N ARG A 167 -7.38 -2.76 6.79
CA ARG A 167 -5.96 -2.44 6.98
C ARG A 167 -5.15 -2.99 5.84
N GLU A 168 -4.30 -2.17 5.27
CA GLU A 168 -3.27 -2.60 4.34
C GLU A 168 -2.29 -3.54 5.05
N MET A 169 -2.10 -4.73 4.49
CA MET A 169 -1.21 -5.77 5.00
C MET A 169 0.10 -5.85 4.23
N CYS A 170 0.06 -5.55 2.95
CA CYS A 170 1.22 -5.52 2.06
C CYS A 170 0.94 -4.70 0.82
N ASN A 171 2.03 -4.23 0.19
CA ASN A 171 2.05 -3.51 -1.06
C ASN A 171 3.04 -4.18 -2.01
N ALA A 172 2.62 -4.46 -3.24
CA ALA A 172 3.43 -5.19 -4.22
C ALA A 172 3.17 -4.71 -5.63
N TYR A 173 4.17 -4.88 -6.48
CA TYR A 173 4.06 -4.51 -7.89
C TYR A 173 5.05 -5.26 -8.78
N SER A 174 4.80 -5.20 -10.09
CA SER A 174 5.84 -5.46 -11.08
C SER A 174 6.80 -4.29 -11.08
N GLU A 175 8.07 -4.54 -10.78
CA GLU A 175 9.10 -3.52 -10.71
C GLU A 175 9.29 -2.82 -12.06
N LEU A 176 9.33 -1.49 -12.05
CA LEU A 176 9.68 -0.73 -13.25
C LEU A 176 11.15 -0.95 -13.56
N ASN A 177 11.43 -1.68 -14.64
CA ASN A 177 12.77 -2.07 -15.07
C ASN A 177 13.22 -1.40 -16.38
N ASP A 178 12.45 -0.43 -16.88
CA ASP A 178 12.84 0.40 -18.02
C ASP A 178 13.46 1.71 -17.50
N PRO A 179 14.77 1.96 -17.71
CA PRO A 179 15.45 3.15 -17.22
C PRO A 179 14.94 4.44 -17.88
N ILE A 180 14.38 4.38 -19.08
CA ILE A 180 13.84 5.55 -19.77
C ILE A 180 12.52 5.97 -19.10
N ASP A 181 11.59 5.03 -18.93
CA ASP A 181 10.32 5.29 -18.22
C ASP A 181 10.61 5.72 -16.76
N GLN A 182 11.56 5.08 -16.07
CA GLN A 182 11.91 5.45 -14.70
C GLN A 182 12.44 6.89 -14.60
N ARG A 183 13.23 7.33 -15.56
CA ARG A 183 13.71 8.72 -15.61
C ARG A 183 12.57 9.72 -15.81
N GLU A 184 11.59 9.39 -16.65
CA GLU A 184 10.38 10.20 -16.83
C GLU A 184 9.55 10.27 -15.54
N ARG A 185 9.45 9.15 -14.80
CA ARG A 185 8.73 9.09 -13.52
C ARG A 185 9.42 9.95 -12.45
N PHE A 186 10.74 9.89 -12.36
CA PHE A 186 11.49 10.76 -11.44
C PHE A 186 11.34 12.25 -11.81
N ALA A 187 11.35 12.58 -13.09
CA ALA A 187 11.11 13.98 -13.51
C ALA A 187 9.71 14.46 -13.05
N ALA A 188 8.69 13.64 -13.17
CA ALA A 188 7.35 13.96 -12.67
C ALA A 188 7.31 14.11 -11.14
N GLN A 189 8.08 13.31 -10.39
CA GLN A 189 8.23 13.44 -8.94
C GLN A 189 8.94 14.74 -8.54
N GLU A 190 9.98 15.15 -9.26
CA GLU A 190 10.65 16.44 -9.05
C GLU A 190 9.68 17.64 -9.28
N GLU A 191 8.81 17.52 -10.29
CA GLU A 191 7.75 18.52 -10.53
C GLU A 191 6.75 18.55 -9.37
N ALA A 192 6.34 17.40 -8.86
CA ALA A 192 5.45 17.29 -7.71
C ALA A 192 6.08 17.86 -6.44
N PHE A 193 7.37 17.59 -6.19
CA PHE A 193 8.13 18.19 -5.09
C PHE A 193 8.19 19.72 -5.21
N ALA A 194 8.47 20.24 -6.40
CA ALA A 194 8.47 21.69 -6.65
C ALA A 194 7.08 22.34 -6.45
N ALA A 195 6.00 21.56 -6.62
CA ALA A 195 4.63 21.97 -6.36
C ALA A 195 4.21 21.82 -4.88
N GLY A 196 5.10 21.36 -3.99
CA GLY A 196 4.88 21.27 -2.55
C GLY A 196 4.62 19.87 -2.01
N ASP A 197 4.84 18.83 -2.80
CA ASP A 197 4.78 17.44 -2.34
C ASP A 197 6.07 17.04 -1.61
N GLU A 198 6.08 17.14 -0.29
CA GLU A 198 7.25 16.80 0.53
C GLU A 198 7.58 15.29 0.53
N GLU A 199 6.65 14.43 0.09
CA GLU A 199 6.83 12.98 0.01
C GLU A 199 7.33 12.51 -1.36
N ALA A 200 7.36 13.41 -2.36
CA ALA A 200 7.82 13.06 -3.71
C ALA A 200 9.30 12.65 -3.72
N ASN A 201 9.60 11.63 -4.51
CA ASN A 201 10.95 11.09 -4.62
C ASN A 201 11.87 11.99 -5.45
N HIS A 202 13.09 12.18 -4.99
CA HIS A 202 14.14 12.81 -5.79
C HIS A 202 14.74 11.81 -6.79
N THR A 203 15.28 12.35 -7.88
CA THR A 203 15.99 11.56 -8.89
C THR A 203 17.21 10.89 -8.28
N ASP A 204 17.28 9.57 -8.40
CA ASP A 204 18.41 8.75 -7.99
C ASP A 204 19.18 8.26 -9.24
N GLU A 205 20.28 8.94 -9.55
CA GLU A 205 21.11 8.60 -10.71
C GLU A 205 21.84 7.25 -10.52
N ASP A 206 22.19 6.85 -9.31
CA ASP A 206 22.82 5.55 -9.05
C ASP A 206 21.82 4.40 -9.30
N PHE A 207 20.56 4.61 -8.90
CA PHE A 207 19.48 3.68 -9.21
C PHE A 207 19.23 3.57 -10.72
N LEU A 208 19.16 4.69 -11.44
CA LEU A 208 19.00 4.71 -12.90
C LEU A 208 20.18 4.01 -13.61
N ASN A 209 21.41 4.27 -13.19
CA ASN A 209 22.60 3.57 -13.72
C ASN A 209 22.52 2.04 -13.47
N ALA A 210 22.01 1.63 -12.31
CA ALA A 210 21.82 0.21 -12.02
C ALA A 210 20.77 -0.42 -12.95
N LEU A 211 19.66 0.27 -13.25
CA LEU A 211 18.67 -0.18 -14.23
C LEU A 211 19.25 -0.28 -15.65
N GLU A 212 20.11 0.65 -16.07
CA GLU A 212 20.77 0.63 -17.37
C GLU A 212 21.72 -0.56 -17.53
N ILE A 213 22.37 -1.01 -16.45
CA ILE A 213 23.18 -2.24 -16.45
C ILE A 213 22.29 -3.46 -16.70
N GLY A 214 21.08 -3.46 -16.20
CA GLY A 214 20.04 -4.43 -16.48
C GLY A 214 19.36 -4.97 -15.22
N MET A 215 18.04 -4.91 -15.23
CA MET A 215 17.16 -5.54 -14.25
C MET A 215 16.20 -6.48 -14.98
N PRO A 216 16.13 -7.79 -14.64
CA PRO A 216 15.14 -8.68 -15.22
C PRO A 216 13.72 -8.27 -14.82
N PRO A 217 12.68 -8.72 -15.52
CA PRO A 217 11.32 -8.61 -15.02
C PRO A 217 11.26 -9.17 -13.59
N THR A 218 10.77 -8.38 -12.67
CA THR A 218 10.82 -8.70 -11.23
C THR A 218 9.52 -8.28 -10.56
N GLY A 219 8.97 -9.15 -9.72
CA GLY A 219 7.93 -8.80 -8.76
C GLY A 219 8.56 -8.50 -7.40
N GLY A 220 8.17 -7.37 -6.80
CA GLY A 220 8.57 -6.96 -5.46
C GLY A 220 7.36 -6.81 -4.54
N ILE A 221 7.58 -7.01 -3.23
CA ILE A 221 6.53 -6.87 -2.22
C ILE A 221 7.10 -6.50 -0.86
N GLY A 222 6.40 -5.60 -0.17
CA GLY A 222 6.63 -5.25 1.22
C GLY A 222 5.46 -5.69 2.11
N TYR A 223 5.76 -6.46 3.16
CA TYR A 223 4.78 -6.92 4.16
C TYR A 223 4.95 -6.20 5.48
N GLY A 224 3.88 -5.62 6.02
CA GLY A 224 3.84 -5.11 7.38
C GLY A 224 3.78 -6.25 8.40
N ILE A 225 4.94 -6.65 8.94
CA ILE A 225 5.03 -7.80 9.84
C ILE A 225 4.26 -7.57 11.13
N ASP A 226 4.32 -6.36 11.70
CA ASP A 226 3.58 -6.06 12.92
C ASP A 226 2.07 -6.16 12.69
N ARG A 227 1.55 -5.67 11.56
CA ARG A 227 0.14 -5.81 11.18
C ARG A 227 -0.26 -7.28 10.99
N LEU A 228 0.60 -8.09 10.37
CA LEU A 228 0.37 -9.54 10.23
C LEU A 228 0.34 -10.24 11.59
N VAL A 229 1.27 -9.89 12.50
CA VAL A 229 1.27 -10.43 13.87
C VAL A 229 0.00 -10.00 14.61
N MET A 230 -0.44 -8.74 14.51
CA MET A 230 -1.71 -8.29 15.08
C MET A 230 -2.87 -9.14 14.61
N LEU A 231 -2.98 -9.40 13.30
CA LEU A 231 -4.03 -10.22 12.71
C LEU A 231 -4.04 -11.66 13.26
N LEU A 232 -2.87 -12.28 13.36
CA LEU A 232 -2.73 -13.70 13.80
C LEU A 232 -2.87 -13.87 15.32
N THR A 233 -2.69 -12.81 16.11
CA THR A 233 -2.74 -12.86 17.59
C THR A 233 -3.97 -12.17 18.18
N ASP A 234 -4.88 -11.68 17.33
CA ASP A 234 -6.06 -10.88 17.72
C ASP A 234 -5.70 -9.60 18.51
N ALA A 235 -4.50 -9.03 18.27
CA ALA A 235 -4.08 -7.79 18.89
C ALA A 235 -4.70 -6.58 18.18
N GLN A 236 -5.28 -5.65 18.94
CA GLN A 236 -6.01 -4.52 18.36
C GLN A 236 -5.12 -3.29 18.13
N ALA A 237 -3.99 -3.19 18.81
CA ALA A 237 -3.07 -2.08 18.66
C ALA A 237 -1.64 -2.56 18.37
N ILE A 238 -0.93 -1.82 17.51
CA ILE A 238 0.44 -2.15 17.10
C ILE A 238 1.40 -2.22 18.30
N ARG A 239 1.21 -1.38 19.31
CA ARG A 239 2.01 -1.40 20.55
C ARG A 239 1.92 -2.71 21.32
N ASP A 240 0.85 -3.52 21.11
CA ASP A 240 0.65 -4.78 21.82
C ASP A 240 1.52 -5.90 21.24
N VAL A 241 2.05 -5.71 20.03
CA VAL A 241 2.92 -6.66 19.33
C VAL A 241 4.37 -6.18 19.20
N LEU A 242 4.66 -4.95 19.61
CA LEU A 242 6.00 -4.40 19.66
C LEU A 242 6.64 -4.64 21.04
N LEU A 243 7.90 -5.11 21.06
CA LEU A 243 8.63 -5.32 22.32
C LEU A 243 8.93 -4.00 23.05
N PHE A 244 9.23 -2.93 22.30
CA PHE A 244 9.57 -1.61 22.82
C PHE A 244 8.85 -0.52 22.02
N PRO A 245 7.50 -0.35 22.22
CA PRO A 245 6.75 0.64 21.48
C PRO A 245 7.15 2.06 21.88
N THR A 246 7.10 2.98 20.91
CA THR A 246 7.25 4.40 21.20
C THR A 246 6.05 4.88 22.01
N MET A 247 6.32 5.44 23.18
CA MET A 247 5.29 5.96 24.09
C MET A 247 5.36 7.48 24.13
N LYS A 248 4.21 8.14 24.28
CA LYS A 248 4.21 9.58 24.59
C LYS A 248 5.00 9.81 25.88
N SER A 249 5.87 10.82 25.87
CA SER A 249 6.60 11.22 27.06
C SER A 249 5.61 11.47 28.20
N LEU A 250 5.81 10.82 29.34
CA LEU A 250 5.13 11.23 30.55
C LEU A 250 5.63 12.65 30.88
N ASP A 251 4.71 13.56 31.16
CA ASP A 251 5.05 14.91 31.56
C ASP A 251 5.92 14.83 32.82
N LEU A 252 7.25 15.00 32.65
CA LEU A 252 8.22 14.96 33.74
C LEU A 252 8.06 16.15 34.70
N SER A 253 7.12 17.07 34.46
CA SER A 253 6.78 18.19 35.35
C SER A 253 6.20 17.72 36.70
N LEU A 254 5.83 16.44 36.85
CA LEU A 254 5.33 15.86 38.10
C LEU A 254 6.34 14.99 38.82
N ILE A 255 7.59 14.84 38.34
CA ILE A 255 8.67 14.15 39.04
C ILE A 255 9.62 15.21 39.64
N HIS A 256 9.12 15.99 40.59
CA HIS A 256 9.94 16.65 41.56
C HIS A 256 10.00 15.75 42.80
N ILE A 257 11.03 14.92 42.86
CA ILE A 257 11.53 14.36 44.10
C ILE A 257 12.88 15.03 44.39
#